data_a3d26b9c7de466681032bd95dc452769
#
_entry.id   a3d26b9c7de466681032bd95dc452769
#
_cell.length_a   1.000
_cell.length_b   1.000
_cell.length_c   1.000
_cell.angle_alpha   90.00
_cell.angle_beta   90.00
_cell.angle_gamma   90.00
#
_symmetry.space_group_name_H-M   'P 1'
#
loop_
_entity.id
_entity.type
_entity.pdbx_description
1 polymer ?
#
loop_
_entity_poly.entity_id
_entity_poly.type
_entity_poly.pdbx_seq_one_letter_code
_entity_poly.pdbx_strand_id
1 'polypeptide(L)'
;RQMCIRDRNLQTIVSRETYPGDTAVVTVGKFHSGTRFNVVAGTAELEGTTRTFSPAVRDRFEEQITRIARSTAEAMRGTADVEYLRIVPVTVNDPGMIDVVTGAAGKIFGDKGVIEADLQMGGEDFAFYQEKVPGAMVLLGVRNEACDAVWPQHHGCYKVDESVLVKGAALHVQTALDFLGVDLQ
;
A
#
# COMPACT_ATOMS: atom_id res chain seq x y z
N ARG A 1 -14.47 -17.91 -20.84
CA ARG A 1 -15.63 -18.00 -19.89
C ARG A 1 -15.22 -18.50 -18.49
N GLN A 2 -14.43 -19.60 -18.41
CA GLN A 2 -14.00 -20.18 -17.11
C GLN A 2 -13.08 -19.25 -16.31
N MET A 3 -12.28 -18.44 -16.94
CA MET A 3 -11.29 -17.57 -16.33
C MET A 3 -11.90 -16.28 -15.77
N CYS A 4 -12.92 -15.72 -16.42
CA CYS A 4 -13.72 -14.63 -15.87
C CYS A 4 -14.47 -15.06 -14.60
N ILE A 5 -14.84 -16.34 -14.46
CA ILE A 5 -15.46 -16.89 -13.26
C ILE A 5 -14.44 -16.91 -12.11
N ARG A 6 -13.19 -17.31 -12.37
CA ARG A 6 -12.13 -17.31 -11.34
C ARG A 6 -11.84 -15.90 -10.81
N ASP A 7 -11.67 -14.91 -11.71
CA ASP A 7 -11.48 -13.52 -11.31
C ASP A 7 -12.64 -13.00 -10.47
N ARG A 8 -13.89 -13.25 -10.90
CA ARG A 8 -15.08 -12.89 -10.13
C ARG A 8 -15.16 -13.62 -8.78
N ASN A 9 -14.76 -14.89 -8.73
CA ASN A 9 -14.77 -15.65 -7.49
C ASN A 9 -13.74 -15.11 -6.49
N LEU A 10 -12.57 -14.62 -6.94
CA LEU A 10 -11.60 -13.97 -6.05
C LEU A 10 -12.17 -12.71 -5.39
N GLN A 11 -13.11 -12.01 -6.04
CA GLN A 11 -13.78 -10.85 -5.44
C GLN A 11 -14.67 -11.24 -4.24
N THR A 12 -15.04 -12.53 -4.09
CA THR A 12 -15.79 -12.98 -2.91
C THR A 12 -14.98 -12.89 -1.62
N ILE A 13 -13.66 -12.87 -1.69
CA ILE A 13 -12.80 -12.61 -0.54
C ILE A 13 -13.16 -11.28 0.10
N VAL A 14 -13.26 -10.23 -0.72
CA VAL A 14 -13.62 -8.89 -0.26
C VAL A 14 -15.09 -8.82 0.13
N SER A 15 -16.00 -9.33 -0.72
CA SER A 15 -17.44 -9.11 -0.57
C SER A 15 -18.15 -10.06 0.40
N ARG A 16 -17.53 -11.21 0.76
CA ARG A 16 -18.19 -12.27 1.57
C ARG A 16 -17.33 -12.83 2.70
N GLU A 17 -16.01 -12.71 2.62
CA GLU A 17 -15.09 -13.32 3.60
C GLU A 17 -14.32 -12.28 4.41
N THR A 18 -14.43 -11.00 4.07
CA THR A 18 -13.85 -9.90 4.85
C THR A 18 -14.96 -9.21 5.65
N TYR A 19 -14.67 -8.91 6.92
CA TYR A 19 -15.60 -8.16 7.75
C TYR A 19 -15.86 -6.77 7.13
N PRO A 20 -17.10 -6.27 7.05
CA PRO A 20 -17.40 -5.00 6.37
C PRO A 20 -16.69 -3.76 6.93
N GLY A 21 -16.22 -3.81 8.18
CA GLY A 21 -15.42 -2.75 8.81
C GLY A 21 -13.94 -2.81 8.45
N ASP A 22 -13.46 -3.90 7.86
CA ASP A 22 -12.06 -4.06 7.44
C ASP A 22 -11.90 -3.62 5.97
N THR A 23 -10.83 -2.89 5.70
CA THR A 23 -10.48 -2.55 4.32
C THR A 23 -9.68 -3.68 3.69
N ALA A 24 -10.17 -4.20 2.58
CA ALA A 24 -9.52 -5.24 1.78
C ALA A 24 -9.69 -4.97 0.29
N VAL A 25 -8.61 -5.13 -0.46
CA VAL A 25 -8.61 -5.04 -1.92
C VAL A 25 -7.95 -6.29 -2.49
N VAL A 26 -8.61 -6.92 -3.46
CA VAL A 26 -8.07 -7.99 -4.27
C VAL A 26 -8.27 -7.59 -5.73
N THR A 27 -7.19 -7.42 -6.46
CA THR A 27 -7.23 -6.98 -7.85
C THR A 27 -6.44 -7.94 -8.73
N VAL A 28 -7.06 -8.43 -9.81
CA VAL A 28 -6.37 -9.10 -10.90
C VAL A 28 -6.08 -8.05 -11.96
N GLY A 29 -4.82 -7.66 -12.07
CA GLY A 29 -4.39 -6.61 -12.99
C GLY A 29 -3.92 -7.13 -14.35
N LYS A 30 -3.50 -8.41 -14.43
CA LYS A 30 -3.05 -9.04 -15.66
C LYS A 30 -3.69 -10.41 -15.82
N PHE A 31 -4.06 -10.69 -17.05
CA PHE A 31 -4.66 -11.95 -17.43
C PHE A 31 -4.16 -12.34 -18.83
N HIS A 32 -3.51 -13.48 -18.93
CA HIS A 32 -3.00 -14.00 -20.21
C HIS A 32 -3.47 -15.43 -20.43
N SER A 33 -4.00 -15.71 -21.64
CA SER A 33 -4.46 -17.05 -21.99
C SER A 33 -4.63 -17.21 -23.49
N GLY A 34 -4.21 -18.37 -23.99
CA GLY A 34 -4.37 -18.77 -25.40
C GLY A 34 -3.34 -18.12 -26.32
N THR A 35 -3.21 -18.72 -27.52
CA THR A 35 -2.26 -18.30 -28.55
C THR A 35 -2.92 -18.00 -29.90
N ARG A 36 -4.12 -18.56 -30.15
CA ARG A 36 -4.88 -18.37 -31.38
C ARG A 36 -6.38 -18.35 -31.11
N PHE A 37 -7.13 -17.59 -31.90
CA PHE A 37 -8.57 -17.37 -31.70
C PHE A 37 -9.42 -18.66 -31.86
N ASN A 38 -8.95 -19.66 -32.56
CA ASN A 38 -9.65 -20.90 -32.88
C ASN A 38 -9.13 -22.13 -32.12
N VAL A 39 -8.25 -21.93 -31.12
CA VAL A 39 -7.67 -23.01 -30.31
C VAL A 39 -8.03 -22.76 -28.85
N VAL A 40 -8.57 -23.79 -28.18
CA VAL A 40 -8.85 -23.74 -26.75
C VAL A 40 -7.53 -23.61 -25.98
N ALA A 41 -7.42 -22.63 -25.13
CA ALA A 41 -6.24 -22.41 -24.32
C ALA A 41 -6.01 -23.56 -23.33
N GLY A 42 -4.81 -24.12 -23.32
CA GLY A 42 -4.40 -25.15 -22.35
C GLY A 42 -4.07 -24.58 -20.97
N THR A 43 -3.62 -23.31 -20.93
CA THR A 43 -3.20 -22.63 -19.68
C THR A 43 -3.71 -21.20 -19.65
N ALA A 44 -3.79 -20.67 -18.43
CA ALA A 44 -4.04 -19.26 -18.16
C ALA A 44 -3.21 -18.79 -16.99
N GLU A 45 -2.67 -17.59 -17.08
CA GLU A 45 -1.90 -16.90 -16.07
C GLU A 45 -2.64 -15.66 -15.62
N LEU A 46 -2.71 -15.45 -14.30
CA LEU A 46 -3.30 -14.28 -13.67
C LEU A 46 -2.25 -13.69 -12.73
N GLU A 47 -2.03 -12.39 -12.82
CA GLU A 47 -1.22 -11.65 -11.86
C GLU A 47 -2.09 -10.59 -11.18
N GLY A 48 -1.93 -10.45 -9.88
CA GLY A 48 -2.76 -9.55 -9.11
C GLY A 48 -2.08 -9.02 -7.87
N THR A 49 -2.80 -8.17 -7.15
CA THR A 49 -2.34 -7.58 -5.88
C THR A 49 -3.42 -7.69 -4.82
N THR A 50 -3.00 -7.76 -3.57
CA THR A 50 -3.87 -7.61 -2.40
C THR A 50 -3.41 -6.44 -1.57
N ARG A 51 -4.36 -5.72 -0.95
CA ARG A 51 -4.07 -4.61 -0.05
C ARG A 51 -5.04 -4.61 1.12
N THR A 52 -4.55 -4.26 2.30
CA THR A 52 -5.35 -4.11 3.51
C THR A 52 -4.58 -3.30 4.54
N PHE A 53 -5.28 -2.70 5.49
CA PHE A 53 -4.67 -2.09 6.68
C PHE A 53 -4.60 -3.07 7.88
N SER A 54 -5.20 -4.26 7.76
CA SER A 54 -5.27 -5.24 8.84
C SER A 54 -4.25 -6.36 8.63
N PRO A 55 -3.25 -6.55 9.52
CA PRO A 55 -2.36 -7.70 9.47
C PRO A 55 -3.10 -9.04 9.47
N ALA A 56 -4.17 -9.15 10.27
CA ALA A 56 -4.98 -10.36 10.35
C ALA A 56 -5.72 -10.68 9.03
N VAL A 57 -6.18 -9.67 8.28
CA VAL A 57 -6.76 -9.86 6.94
C VAL A 57 -5.67 -10.26 5.95
N ARG A 58 -4.50 -9.59 6.01
CA ARG A 58 -3.35 -9.90 5.16
C ARG A 58 -2.92 -11.36 5.28
N ASP A 59 -2.88 -11.88 6.49
CA ASP A 59 -2.43 -13.27 6.74
C ASP A 59 -3.37 -14.32 6.16
N ARG A 60 -4.64 -14.01 6.00
CA ARG A 60 -5.65 -14.91 5.41
C ARG A 60 -5.70 -14.91 3.89
N PHE A 61 -5.19 -13.86 3.23
CA PHE A 61 -5.29 -13.74 1.77
C PHE A 61 -4.70 -14.92 1.00
N GLU A 62 -3.54 -15.41 1.40
CA GLU A 62 -2.86 -16.52 0.73
C GLU A 62 -3.70 -17.79 0.73
N GLU A 63 -4.25 -18.16 1.88
CA GLU A 63 -5.12 -19.32 2.01
C GLU A 63 -6.41 -19.15 1.20
N GLN A 64 -7.07 -17.99 1.32
CA GLN A 64 -8.33 -17.70 0.64
C GLN A 64 -8.17 -17.70 -0.88
N ILE A 65 -7.12 -17.05 -1.40
CA ILE A 65 -6.82 -17.01 -2.83
C ILE A 65 -6.52 -18.41 -3.35
N THR A 66 -5.67 -19.16 -2.64
CA THR A 66 -5.28 -20.52 -3.03
C THR A 66 -6.50 -21.44 -3.06
N ARG A 67 -7.33 -21.42 -2.03
CA ARG A 67 -8.55 -22.21 -1.94
C ARG A 67 -9.50 -21.90 -3.10
N ILE A 68 -9.81 -20.62 -3.33
CA ILE A 68 -10.73 -20.20 -4.39
C ILE A 68 -10.19 -20.55 -5.78
N ALA A 69 -8.89 -20.31 -6.02
CA ALA A 69 -8.27 -20.63 -7.30
C ALA A 69 -8.31 -22.12 -7.59
N ARG A 70 -7.93 -22.96 -6.63
CA ARG A 70 -7.95 -24.43 -6.77
C ARG A 70 -9.37 -24.97 -6.92
N SER A 71 -10.30 -24.60 -6.03
CA SER A 71 -11.68 -25.09 -6.11
C SER A 71 -12.37 -24.67 -7.44
N THR A 72 -12.08 -23.46 -7.94
CA THR A 72 -12.64 -23.01 -9.22
C THR A 72 -12.04 -23.81 -10.39
N ALA A 73 -10.75 -24.14 -10.36
CA ALA A 73 -10.11 -24.95 -11.37
C ALA A 73 -10.65 -26.40 -11.36
N GLU A 74 -10.75 -27.00 -10.20
CA GLU A 74 -11.29 -28.37 -10.02
C GLU A 74 -12.73 -28.50 -10.50
N ALA A 75 -13.59 -27.54 -10.22
CA ALA A 75 -14.96 -27.50 -10.73
C ALA A 75 -15.05 -27.55 -12.26
N MET A 76 -13.97 -27.14 -12.94
CA MET A 76 -13.82 -27.16 -14.40
C MET A 76 -12.85 -28.24 -14.91
N ARG A 77 -12.51 -29.22 -14.07
CA ARG A 77 -11.57 -30.34 -14.36
C ARG A 77 -10.16 -29.87 -14.71
N GLY A 78 -9.73 -28.75 -14.13
CA GLY A 78 -8.38 -28.21 -14.24
C GLY A 78 -7.66 -28.19 -12.92
N THR A 79 -6.44 -27.69 -12.93
CA THR A 79 -5.62 -27.45 -11.74
C THR A 79 -5.25 -25.99 -11.63
N ALA A 80 -4.85 -25.53 -10.45
CA ALA A 80 -4.29 -24.20 -10.24
C ALA A 80 -3.11 -24.27 -9.29
N ASP A 81 -2.00 -23.68 -9.72
CA ASP A 81 -0.87 -23.36 -8.88
C ASP A 81 -0.95 -21.88 -8.50
N VAL A 82 -0.65 -21.57 -7.24
CA VAL A 82 -0.71 -20.21 -6.70
C VAL A 82 0.60 -19.93 -6.01
N GLU A 83 1.26 -18.88 -6.45
CA GLU A 83 2.39 -18.26 -5.79
C GLU A 83 1.92 -16.96 -5.14
N TYR A 84 2.11 -16.80 -3.83
CA TYR A 84 1.73 -15.60 -3.09
C TYR A 84 2.96 -14.95 -2.47
N LEU A 85 3.31 -13.77 -2.97
CA LEU A 85 4.46 -13.00 -2.51
C LEU A 85 4.04 -11.97 -1.47
N ARG A 86 4.57 -12.09 -0.26
CA ARG A 86 4.37 -11.12 0.84
C ARG A 86 5.38 -10.00 0.70
N ILE A 87 5.10 -9.02 -0.17
CA ILE A 87 6.08 -7.99 -0.57
C ILE A 87 6.40 -7.05 0.58
N VAL A 88 5.39 -6.37 1.15
CA VAL A 88 5.60 -5.43 2.27
C VAL A 88 4.55 -5.63 3.37
N PRO A 89 4.88 -5.41 4.65
CA PRO A 89 3.90 -5.39 5.73
C PRO A 89 3.04 -4.13 5.70
N VAL A 90 2.09 -4.06 6.62
CA VAL A 90 1.28 -2.85 6.81
C VAL A 90 2.13 -1.80 7.52
N THR A 91 2.18 -0.59 7.00
CA THR A 91 2.82 0.57 7.66
C THR A 91 1.91 1.03 8.80
N VAL A 92 2.40 0.95 10.04
CA VAL A 92 1.69 1.38 11.24
C VAL A 92 2.57 2.33 12.04
N ASN A 93 2.18 3.59 12.11
CA ASN A 93 2.93 4.59 12.86
C ASN A 93 2.80 4.35 14.37
N ASP A 94 3.92 4.40 15.07
CA ASP A 94 3.95 4.35 16.54
C ASP A 94 3.42 5.66 17.12
N PRO A 95 2.46 5.62 18.07
CA PRO A 95 1.86 6.84 18.63
C PRO A 95 2.88 7.77 19.29
N GLY A 96 3.86 7.22 20.02
CA GLY A 96 4.90 8.04 20.66
C GLY A 96 5.78 8.75 19.64
N MET A 97 6.11 8.08 18.54
CA MET A 97 6.88 8.70 17.45
C MET A 97 6.05 9.72 16.66
N ILE A 98 4.72 9.54 16.56
CA ILE A 98 3.83 10.55 15.99
C ILE A 98 3.84 11.81 16.84
N ASP A 99 3.79 11.70 18.17
CA ASP A 99 3.86 12.86 19.05
C ASP A 99 5.17 13.63 18.86
N VAL A 100 6.31 12.93 18.80
CA VAL A 100 7.62 13.55 18.57
C VAL A 100 7.68 14.25 17.21
N VAL A 101 7.30 13.58 16.13
CA VAL A 101 7.40 14.16 14.78
C VAL A 101 6.40 15.30 14.56
N THR A 102 5.21 15.22 15.16
CA THR A 102 4.20 16.29 15.10
C THR A 102 4.68 17.54 15.84
N GLY A 103 5.28 17.36 17.02
CA GLY A 103 5.92 18.46 17.76
C GLY A 103 7.05 19.12 16.96
N ALA A 104 7.94 18.33 16.37
CA ALA A 104 9.01 18.83 15.51
C ALA A 104 8.46 19.56 14.26
N ALA A 105 7.42 19.00 13.62
CA ALA A 105 6.77 19.60 12.47
C ALA A 105 6.10 20.92 12.81
N GLY A 106 5.46 21.04 13.98
CA GLY A 106 4.89 22.29 14.47
C GLY A 106 5.90 23.42 14.59
N LYS A 107 7.14 23.12 15.02
CA LYS A 107 8.23 24.10 15.10
C LYS A 107 8.68 24.63 13.73
N ILE A 108 8.56 23.82 12.67
CA ILE A 108 9.05 24.14 11.30
C ILE A 108 7.94 24.75 10.43
N PHE A 109 6.74 24.18 10.49
CA PHE A 109 5.62 24.52 9.61
C PHE A 109 4.54 25.34 10.31
N GLY A 110 4.60 25.46 11.63
CA GLY A 110 3.53 26.01 12.47
C GLY A 110 2.32 25.07 12.57
N ASP A 111 1.41 25.36 13.49
CA ASP A 111 0.26 24.49 13.82
C ASP A 111 -0.64 24.18 12.62
N LYS A 112 -0.77 25.13 11.67
CA LYS A 112 -1.59 24.96 10.46
C LYS A 112 -0.89 24.17 9.36
N GLY A 113 0.40 23.95 9.49
CA GLY A 113 1.21 23.20 8.52
C GLY A 113 1.22 21.70 8.77
N VAL A 114 0.63 21.25 9.88
CA VAL A 114 0.53 19.84 10.24
C VAL A 114 -0.92 19.39 10.12
N ILE A 115 -1.17 18.40 9.30
CA ILE A 115 -2.51 17.84 9.07
C ILE A 115 -2.48 16.32 9.19
N GLU A 116 -3.59 15.74 9.62
CA GLU A 116 -3.77 14.30 9.55
C GLU A 116 -3.99 13.88 8.09
N ALA A 117 -3.24 12.87 7.64
CA ALA A 117 -3.36 12.35 6.28
C ALA A 117 -4.43 11.24 6.22
N ASP A 118 -5.17 11.20 5.12
CA ASP A 118 -6.06 10.09 4.83
C ASP A 118 -5.29 8.78 4.70
N LEU A 119 -5.93 7.67 5.07
CA LEU A 119 -5.37 6.33 4.91
C LEU A 119 -5.07 6.02 3.44
N GLN A 120 -3.85 5.56 3.17
CA GLN A 120 -3.39 5.26 1.82
C GLN A 120 -3.06 3.79 1.66
N MET A 121 -3.52 3.20 0.54
CA MET A 121 -3.30 1.80 0.19
C MET A 121 -1.97 1.56 -0.55
N GLY A 122 -1.03 2.50 -0.49
CA GLY A 122 0.32 2.35 -1.02
C GLY A 122 1.10 1.26 -0.31
N GLY A 123 2.03 0.60 -1.00
CA GLY A 123 3.03 -0.25 -0.37
C GLY A 123 4.25 0.60 -0.01
N GLU A 124 4.82 0.39 1.18
CA GLU A 124 5.96 1.15 1.69
C GLU A 124 6.91 0.22 2.45
N ASP A 125 8.19 0.21 2.07
CA ASP A 125 9.19 -0.67 2.68
C ASP A 125 9.66 -0.20 4.06
N PHE A 126 9.41 1.05 4.43
CA PHE A 126 9.61 1.55 5.78
C PHE A 126 8.87 0.73 6.85
N ALA A 127 7.78 0.05 6.45
CA ALA A 127 7.06 -0.88 7.31
C ALA A 127 7.94 -1.99 7.90
N PHE A 128 8.99 -2.45 7.20
CA PHE A 128 9.94 -3.43 7.74
C PHE A 128 10.77 -2.89 8.91
N TYR A 129 11.08 -1.59 8.90
CA TYR A 129 11.74 -0.94 10.04
C TYR A 129 10.78 -0.86 11.22
N GLN A 130 9.51 -0.52 10.96
CA GLN A 130 8.49 -0.42 12.01
C GLN A 130 8.17 -1.77 12.69
N GLU A 131 8.41 -2.89 12.04
CA GLU A 131 8.35 -4.22 12.69
C GLU A 131 9.48 -4.45 13.72
N LYS A 132 10.52 -3.64 13.71
CA LYS A 132 11.72 -3.81 14.56
C LYS A 132 11.86 -2.72 15.61
N VAL A 133 11.49 -1.50 15.28
CA VAL A 133 11.63 -0.33 16.15
C VAL A 133 10.43 0.59 15.99
N PRO A 134 10.03 1.33 17.04
CA PRO A 134 9.04 2.39 16.91
C PRO A 134 9.44 3.40 15.83
N GLY A 135 8.51 3.73 14.94
CA GLY A 135 8.77 4.65 13.84
C GLY A 135 7.50 5.35 13.36
N ALA A 136 7.68 6.50 12.74
CA ALA A 136 6.60 7.25 12.11
C ALA A 136 6.98 7.64 10.69
N MET A 137 6.12 7.29 9.74
CA MET A 137 6.19 7.76 8.37
C MET A 137 5.27 8.96 8.22
N VAL A 138 5.81 10.04 7.65
CA VAL A 138 5.07 11.27 7.39
C VAL A 138 5.17 11.67 5.93
N LEU A 139 4.16 12.38 5.44
CA LEU A 139 4.12 12.89 4.08
C LEU A 139 4.49 14.37 4.06
N LEU A 140 5.44 14.74 3.23
CA LEU A 140 5.78 16.14 2.98
C LEU A 140 4.92 16.67 1.83
N GLY A 141 4.10 17.70 2.08
CA GLY A 141 3.31 18.37 1.05
C GLY A 141 4.21 19.10 0.06
N VAL A 142 4.18 18.67 -1.20
CA VAL A 142 5.04 19.20 -2.27
C VAL A 142 4.25 19.81 -3.43
N ARG A 143 2.90 19.90 -3.31
CA ARG A 143 2.04 20.45 -4.33
C ARG A 143 2.13 21.99 -4.34
N ASN A 144 2.37 22.58 -5.52
CA ASN A 144 2.38 24.03 -5.70
C ASN A 144 2.00 24.37 -7.16
N GLU A 145 0.91 25.10 -7.33
CA GLU A 145 0.43 25.51 -8.66
C GLU A 145 1.35 26.54 -9.34
N ALA A 146 2.03 27.38 -8.56
CA ALA A 146 2.91 28.42 -9.10
C ALA A 146 4.13 27.85 -9.86
N CYS A 147 4.57 26.62 -9.56
CA CYS A 147 5.67 25.95 -10.26
C CYS A 147 5.20 24.71 -11.03
N ASP A 148 3.91 24.56 -11.30
CA ASP A 148 3.32 23.42 -12.01
C ASP A 148 3.56 22.05 -11.30
N ALA A 149 3.77 22.05 -9.99
CA ALA A 149 3.89 20.85 -9.15
C ALA A 149 2.50 20.37 -8.72
N VAL A 150 1.69 19.92 -9.68
CA VAL A 150 0.26 19.60 -9.46
C VAL A 150 -0.09 18.15 -9.74
N TRP A 151 0.79 17.43 -10.38
CA TRP A 151 0.56 16.04 -10.78
C TRP A 151 0.85 15.06 -9.64
N PRO A 152 0.06 13.99 -9.50
CA PRO A 152 0.27 13.00 -8.46
C PRO A 152 1.55 12.19 -8.69
N GLN A 153 2.03 11.52 -7.62
CA GLN A 153 3.11 10.53 -7.72
C GLN A 153 2.81 9.52 -8.85
N HIS A 154 3.86 9.03 -9.50
CA HIS A 154 3.82 8.09 -10.63
C HIS A 154 3.23 8.66 -11.93
N HIS A 155 2.80 9.91 -11.98
CA HIS A 155 2.41 10.56 -13.24
C HIS A 155 3.66 10.96 -14.04
N GLY A 156 3.62 10.85 -15.38
CA GLY A 156 4.77 11.18 -16.24
C GLY A 156 5.22 12.66 -16.17
N CYS A 157 4.36 13.57 -15.69
CA CYS A 157 4.66 14.99 -15.47
C CYS A 157 4.88 15.31 -13.98
N TYR A 158 5.10 14.32 -13.13
CA TYR A 158 5.30 14.56 -11.70
C TYR A 158 6.45 15.52 -11.43
N LYS A 159 6.17 16.53 -10.63
CA LYS A 159 7.12 17.52 -10.13
C LYS A 159 6.85 17.81 -8.66
N VAL A 160 7.84 18.30 -7.97
CA VAL A 160 7.74 18.74 -6.57
C VAL A 160 8.08 20.23 -6.49
N ASP A 161 7.52 20.92 -5.52
CA ASP A 161 8.04 22.24 -5.13
C ASP A 161 9.35 22.04 -4.36
N GLU A 162 10.46 22.29 -5.03
CA GLU A 162 11.79 22.09 -4.46
C GLU A 162 12.06 23.00 -3.25
N SER A 163 11.34 24.13 -3.11
CA SER A 163 11.52 25.04 -1.97
C SER A 163 11.17 24.41 -0.63
N VAL A 164 10.35 23.34 -0.63
CA VAL A 164 9.97 22.63 0.62
C VAL A 164 11.00 21.57 1.02
N LEU A 165 11.94 21.19 0.17
CA LEU A 165 12.89 20.11 0.47
C LEU A 165 13.78 20.43 1.66
N VAL A 166 14.21 21.70 1.79
CA VAL A 166 14.98 22.15 2.95
C VAL A 166 14.20 22.01 4.25
N LYS A 167 12.88 22.22 4.23
CA LYS A 167 12.01 22.01 5.39
C LYS A 167 11.86 20.53 5.73
N GLY A 168 11.81 19.66 4.72
CA GLY A 168 11.84 18.22 4.93
C GLY A 168 13.12 17.76 5.61
N ALA A 169 14.28 18.24 5.17
CA ALA A 169 15.57 17.98 5.82
C ALA A 169 15.58 18.51 7.27
N ALA A 170 15.11 19.74 7.48
CA ALA A 170 14.99 20.34 8.82
C ALA A 170 14.07 19.53 9.74
N LEU A 171 12.97 18.95 9.20
CA LEU A 171 12.08 18.10 9.97
C LEU A 171 12.79 16.85 10.51
N HIS A 172 13.61 16.18 9.69
CA HIS A 172 14.40 15.02 10.14
C HIS A 172 15.36 15.41 11.25
N VAL A 173 16.08 16.52 11.09
CA VAL A 173 17.03 17.01 12.12
C VAL A 173 16.28 17.35 13.41
N GLN A 174 15.19 18.12 13.32
CA GLN A 174 14.42 18.52 14.50
C GLN A 174 13.80 17.31 15.21
N THR A 175 13.26 16.34 14.46
CA THR A 175 12.73 15.10 15.03
C THR A 175 13.81 14.33 15.80
N ALA A 176 15.03 14.24 15.26
CA ALA A 176 16.14 13.57 15.94
C ALA A 176 16.53 14.31 17.23
N LEU A 177 16.60 15.63 17.21
CA LEU A 177 16.92 16.45 18.39
C LEU A 177 15.85 16.30 19.47
N ASP A 178 14.57 16.39 19.10
CA ASP A 178 13.46 16.24 20.03
C ASP A 178 13.42 14.84 20.64
N PHE A 179 13.67 13.82 19.84
CA PHE A 179 13.74 12.42 20.31
C PHE A 179 14.91 12.21 21.29
N LEU A 180 16.06 12.83 21.05
CA LEU A 180 17.24 12.73 21.92
C LEU A 180 17.19 13.70 23.13
N GLY A 181 16.22 14.58 23.23
CA GLY A 181 16.13 15.62 24.27
C GLY A 181 17.26 16.64 24.21
N VAL A 182 17.72 16.98 22.99
CA VAL A 182 18.81 17.94 22.75
C VAL A 182 18.25 19.25 22.26
N ASP A 183 18.47 20.34 23.01
CA ASP A 183 18.17 21.70 22.55
C ASP A 183 19.42 22.29 21.86
N LEU A 184 19.28 22.76 20.63
CA LEU A 184 20.29 23.58 19.98
C LEU A 184 20.21 25.00 20.56
N GLN A 185 21.22 25.40 21.32
CA GLN A 185 21.39 26.76 21.82
C GLN A 185 21.79 27.72 20.69
#